data_eafedf95cf5b81b61508096505071747
#
_entry.id   eafedf95cf5b81b61508096505071747
#
_cell.length_a   1.000
_cell.length_b   1.000
_cell.length_c   1.000
_cell.angle_alpha   90.00
_cell.angle_beta   90.00
_cell.angle_gamma   90.00
#
_symmetry.space_group_name_H-M   'P 1'
#
loop_
_entity.id
_entity.type
_entity.pdbx_description
1 polymer ?
#
loop_
_entity_poly.entity_id
_entity_poly.type
_entity_poly.pdbx_seq_one_letter_code
_entity_poly.pdbx_strand_id
1 'polypeptide(L)'
;MTNFSELYNKYVDILFAYGCRMTTDRELIKDCIHDVFVKYFTKHEEGKVSNVGSYLVTALRNRVNDEFRMLARMSDEDASTKRTIAEETDDMPDFEKLEAEMNAQRKLMDNIAKLSPRQQQIIHLYYMEQRKYDEICNIMGINYQSVRNLMHRSITSLRKMAIT
;
A
#
# COMPACT_ATOMS: atom_id res chain seq x y z
N MET A 1 18.27 15.13 -16.73
CA MET A 1 18.66 13.75 -16.40
C MET A 1 18.10 13.34 -15.07
N THR A 2 17.29 12.29 -15.07
CA THR A 2 16.74 11.73 -13.85
C THR A 2 17.81 10.86 -13.21
N ASN A 3 18.30 11.22 -12.04
CA ASN A 3 19.27 10.41 -11.35
C ASN A 3 18.59 9.31 -10.53
N PHE A 4 19.41 8.40 -10.01
CA PHE A 4 18.92 7.26 -9.22
C PHE A 4 18.03 7.72 -8.04
N SER A 5 18.47 8.71 -7.30
CA SER A 5 17.75 9.19 -6.11
C SER A 5 16.39 9.76 -6.45
N GLU A 6 16.31 10.53 -7.52
CA GLU A 6 15.04 11.11 -7.95
C GLU A 6 14.04 10.03 -8.38
N LEU A 7 14.50 9.08 -9.18
CA LEU A 7 13.66 8.00 -9.65
C LEU A 7 13.23 7.09 -8.48
N TYR A 8 14.17 6.76 -7.62
CA TYR A 8 13.90 5.96 -6.43
C TYR A 8 12.83 6.61 -5.56
N ASN A 9 13.03 7.89 -5.23
CA ASN A 9 12.07 8.62 -4.40
C ASN A 9 10.68 8.72 -5.03
N LYS A 10 10.64 8.83 -6.35
CA LYS A 10 9.37 8.93 -7.06
C LYS A 10 8.55 7.64 -7.01
N TYR A 11 9.21 6.50 -7.09
CA TYR A 11 8.50 5.22 -7.28
C TYR A 11 8.56 4.27 -6.08
N VAL A 12 9.45 4.48 -5.11
CA VAL A 12 9.65 3.50 -4.03
C VAL A 12 8.38 3.23 -3.22
N ASP A 13 7.61 4.27 -2.94
CA ASP A 13 6.41 4.11 -2.10
C ASP A 13 5.35 3.26 -2.78
N ILE A 14 5.10 3.48 -4.06
CA ILE A 14 4.11 2.70 -4.79
C ILE A 14 4.58 1.26 -4.98
N LEU A 15 5.88 1.07 -5.21
CA LEU A 15 6.45 -0.28 -5.31
C LEU A 15 6.33 -1.02 -3.98
N PHE A 16 6.62 -0.35 -2.88
CA PHE A 16 6.50 -0.96 -1.56
C PHE A 16 5.05 -1.33 -1.25
N ALA A 17 4.11 -0.42 -1.54
CA ALA A 17 2.68 -0.69 -1.34
C ALA A 17 2.21 -1.88 -2.18
N TYR A 18 2.67 -1.97 -3.42
CA TYR A 18 2.33 -3.12 -4.27
C TYR A 18 2.94 -4.42 -3.73
N GLY A 19 4.20 -4.37 -3.31
CA GLY A 19 4.87 -5.53 -2.71
C GLY A 19 4.18 -6.05 -1.46
N CYS A 20 3.61 -5.16 -0.66
CA CYS A 20 2.86 -5.53 0.55
C CYS A 20 1.59 -6.31 0.24
N ARG A 21 1.06 -6.22 -0.99
CA ARG A 21 -0.06 -7.04 -1.42
C ARG A 21 0.36 -8.47 -1.76
N MET A 22 1.64 -8.67 -2.05
CA MET A 22 2.18 -9.97 -2.43
C MET A 22 2.72 -10.78 -1.25
N THR A 23 3.26 -10.10 -0.25
CA THR A 23 3.88 -10.74 0.91
C THR A 23 3.88 -9.81 2.11
N THR A 24 3.93 -10.40 3.30
CA THR A 24 4.10 -9.64 4.55
C THR A 24 5.57 -9.45 4.91
N ASP A 25 6.47 -10.05 4.17
CA ASP A 25 7.91 -9.95 4.44
C ASP A 25 8.48 -8.64 3.89
N ARG A 26 8.52 -7.63 4.72
CA ARG A 26 8.96 -6.28 4.33
C ARG A 26 10.41 -6.22 3.88
N GLU A 27 11.28 -7.01 4.50
CA GLU A 27 12.69 -7.03 4.12
C GLU A 27 12.87 -7.63 2.73
N LEU A 28 12.10 -8.67 2.42
CA LEU A 28 12.09 -9.25 1.08
C LEU A 28 11.65 -8.21 0.04
N ILE A 29 10.59 -7.46 0.35
CA ILE A 29 10.09 -6.41 -0.57
C ILE A 29 11.18 -5.38 -0.82
N LYS A 30 11.85 -4.90 0.23
CA LYS A 30 12.92 -3.91 0.12
C LYS A 30 14.07 -4.41 -0.74
N ASP A 31 14.49 -5.65 -0.52
CA ASP A 31 15.56 -6.26 -1.30
C ASP A 31 15.19 -6.39 -2.77
N CYS A 32 13.96 -6.82 -3.04
CA CYS A 32 13.48 -6.93 -4.42
C CYS A 32 13.37 -5.57 -5.11
N ILE A 33 12.91 -4.54 -4.40
CA ILE A 33 12.84 -3.18 -4.93
C ILE A 33 14.25 -2.69 -5.29
N HIS A 34 15.20 -2.90 -4.40
CA HIS A 34 16.58 -2.50 -4.65
C HIS A 34 17.12 -3.19 -5.91
N ASP A 35 16.92 -4.49 -6.03
CA ASP A 35 17.36 -5.26 -7.20
C ASP A 35 16.74 -4.74 -8.49
N VAL A 36 15.46 -4.41 -8.46
CA VAL A 36 14.73 -3.89 -9.61
C VAL A 36 15.32 -2.56 -10.08
N PHE A 37 15.60 -1.65 -9.14
CA PHE A 37 16.20 -0.36 -9.47
C PHE A 37 17.61 -0.51 -10.00
N VAL A 38 18.42 -1.37 -9.38
CA VAL A 38 19.80 -1.62 -9.87
C VAL A 38 19.77 -2.16 -11.29
N LYS A 39 18.91 -3.12 -11.56
CA LYS A 39 18.78 -3.67 -12.93
C LYS A 39 18.31 -2.62 -13.92
N TYR A 40 17.37 -1.79 -13.54
CA TYR A 40 16.88 -0.72 -14.41
C TYR A 40 18.04 0.20 -14.82
N PHE A 41 18.82 0.66 -13.84
CA PHE A 41 19.91 1.61 -14.10
C PHE A 41 21.11 1.00 -14.79
N THR A 42 21.33 -0.31 -14.64
CA THR A 42 22.49 -0.95 -15.30
C THR A 42 22.18 -1.45 -16.69
N LYS A 43 20.92 -1.80 -16.99
CA LYS A 43 20.56 -2.42 -18.26
C LYS A 43 19.84 -1.51 -19.24
N HIS A 44 19.32 -0.40 -18.78
CA HIS A 44 18.53 0.48 -19.62
C HIS A 44 19.15 1.85 -19.73
N GLU A 45 19.24 2.33 -20.97
CA GLU A 45 19.62 3.70 -21.21
C GLU A 45 18.41 4.60 -20.98
N GLU A 46 18.69 5.80 -20.51
CA GLU A 46 17.66 6.80 -20.26
C GLU A 46 16.84 7.04 -21.53
N GLY A 47 15.53 7.00 -21.40
CA GLY A 47 14.60 7.26 -22.51
C GLY A 47 14.16 6.05 -23.32
N LYS A 48 14.74 4.86 -23.08
CA LYS A 48 14.35 3.67 -23.84
C LYS A 48 13.09 2.99 -23.31
N VAL A 49 12.74 3.24 -22.06
CA VAL A 49 11.51 2.69 -21.46
C VAL A 49 10.46 3.78 -21.49
N SER A 50 9.37 3.55 -22.24
CA SER A 50 8.33 4.55 -22.41
C SER A 50 7.50 4.79 -21.16
N ASN A 51 7.31 3.75 -20.34
CA ASN A 51 6.58 3.85 -19.07
C ASN A 51 7.40 3.20 -17.96
N VAL A 52 8.15 4.01 -17.26
CA VAL A 52 9.06 3.56 -16.21
C VAL A 52 8.27 2.94 -15.04
N GLY A 53 7.16 3.57 -14.65
CA GLY A 53 6.35 3.07 -13.55
C GLY A 53 5.82 1.67 -13.80
N SER A 54 5.23 1.44 -14.96
CA SER A 54 4.73 0.12 -15.34
C SER A 54 5.86 -0.90 -15.41
N TYR A 55 7.01 -0.50 -15.96
CA TYR A 55 8.18 -1.37 -16.02
C TYR A 55 8.62 -1.81 -14.62
N LEU A 56 8.75 -0.86 -13.70
CA LEU A 56 9.24 -1.15 -12.35
C LEU A 56 8.27 -2.05 -11.57
N VAL A 57 6.97 -1.80 -11.67
CA VAL A 57 5.97 -2.62 -10.97
C VAL A 57 5.96 -4.05 -11.52
N THR A 58 6.02 -4.21 -12.83
CA THR A 58 6.09 -5.52 -13.46
C THR A 58 7.38 -6.26 -13.08
N ALA A 59 8.51 -5.55 -13.09
CA ALA A 59 9.79 -6.12 -12.70
C ALA A 59 9.77 -6.55 -11.22
N LEU A 60 9.15 -5.76 -10.35
CA LEU A 60 9.01 -6.10 -8.93
C LEU A 60 8.17 -7.37 -8.76
N ARG A 61 7.04 -7.44 -9.44
CA ARG A 61 6.18 -8.63 -9.40
C ARG A 61 6.96 -9.87 -9.80
N ASN A 62 7.69 -9.78 -10.90
CA ASN A 62 8.48 -10.89 -11.40
C ASN A 62 9.59 -11.28 -10.42
N ARG A 63 10.27 -10.29 -9.84
CA ARG A 63 11.36 -10.55 -8.89
C ARG A 63 10.85 -11.22 -7.61
N VAL A 64 9.72 -10.76 -7.07
CA VAL A 64 9.12 -11.37 -5.87
C VAL A 64 8.67 -12.81 -6.16
N ASN A 65 8.04 -13.03 -7.32
CA ASN A 65 7.62 -14.37 -7.72
C ASN A 65 8.81 -15.31 -7.90
N ASP A 66 9.91 -14.82 -8.46
CA ASP A 66 11.14 -15.61 -8.59
C ASP A 66 11.68 -16.02 -7.22
N GLU A 67 11.62 -15.11 -6.25
CA GLU A 67 12.06 -15.42 -4.89
C GLU A 67 11.20 -16.50 -4.25
N PHE A 68 9.89 -16.43 -4.44
CA PHE A 68 8.98 -17.47 -3.95
C PHE A 68 9.27 -18.83 -4.59
N ARG A 69 9.58 -18.85 -5.89
CA ARG A 69 9.94 -20.09 -6.57
C ARG A 69 11.24 -20.66 -6.03
N MET A 70 12.23 -19.82 -5.76
CA MET A 70 13.48 -20.26 -5.14
C MET A 70 13.25 -20.86 -3.76
N LEU A 71 12.46 -20.21 -2.93
CA LEU A 71 12.15 -20.69 -1.58
C LEU A 71 11.39 -22.01 -1.63
N ALA A 72 10.48 -22.16 -2.57
CA ALA A 72 9.74 -23.40 -2.76
C ALA A 72 10.63 -24.57 -3.17
N ARG A 73 11.68 -24.30 -3.95
CA ARG A 73 12.64 -25.34 -4.34
C ARG A 73 13.56 -25.76 -3.19
N MET A 74 13.83 -24.83 -2.28
CA MET A 74 14.72 -25.10 -1.15
C MET A 74 14.03 -25.84 -0.02
N SER A 75 12.72 -25.74 0.09
CA SER A 75 11.96 -26.49 1.07
C SER A 75 11.38 -27.72 0.37
N ASP A 76 11.79 -28.88 0.81
CA ASP A 76 11.22 -30.14 0.33
C ASP A 76 9.77 -30.32 0.81
N GLU A 77 9.24 -29.37 1.54
CA GLU A 77 7.92 -29.46 2.10
C GLU A 77 6.96 -28.55 1.37
N ASP A 78 5.94 -29.16 0.86
CA ASP A 78 4.69 -28.52 0.47
C ASP A 78 4.80 -27.12 -0.13
N ALA A 79 5.45 -27.05 -1.25
CA ALA A 79 5.40 -25.88 -2.10
C ALA A 79 3.95 -25.50 -2.44
N SER A 80 3.01 -26.39 -2.20
CA SER A 80 1.62 -26.16 -2.53
C SER A 80 0.85 -25.40 -1.47
N THR A 81 1.40 -25.29 -0.24
CA THR A 81 0.55 -24.80 0.83
C THR A 81 0.65 -23.35 1.07
N LYS A 82 1.53 -22.68 0.37
CA LYS A 82 1.72 -21.47 1.01
C LYS A 82 1.90 -20.29 0.27
N ARG A 83 1.61 -20.17 -0.76
CA ARG A 83 1.80 -18.88 -1.32
C ARG A 83 1.06 -18.87 -2.58
N THR A 84 -0.01 -18.25 -2.46
CA THR A 84 -0.48 -17.59 -3.61
C THR A 84 0.68 -16.78 -4.14
N ILE A 85 1.53 -17.40 -4.84
CA ILE A 85 2.17 -16.75 -5.91
C ILE A 85 1.06 -15.96 -6.54
N ALA A 86 1.16 -14.68 -6.49
CA ALA A 86 0.18 -13.82 -7.15
C ALA A 86 0.01 -14.39 -8.53
N GLU A 87 -0.92 -15.30 -8.52
CA GLU A 87 -0.90 -16.24 -9.47
C GLU A 87 -0.98 -15.59 -10.75
N GLU A 88 -0.18 -15.94 -11.48
CA GLU A 88 -0.46 -16.22 -12.82
C GLU A 88 -1.79 -15.73 -13.38
N THR A 89 -2.37 -14.76 -12.71
CA THR A 89 -3.33 -13.94 -13.37
C THR A 89 -2.50 -13.19 -14.39
N ASP A 90 -2.78 -13.43 -15.62
CA ASP A 90 -2.25 -12.66 -16.74
C ASP A 90 -2.48 -11.16 -16.56
N ASP A 91 -2.99 -10.74 -15.40
CA ASP A 91 -3.24 -9.34 -15.10
C ASP A 91 -1.93 -8.65 -14.76
N MET A 92 -1.36 -8.04 -15.77
CA MET A 92 -0.25 -7.13 -15.56
C MET A 92 -0.70 -6.01 -14.64
N PRO A 93 0.12 -5.66 -13.62
CA PRO A 93 -0.24 -4.57 -12.74
C PRO A 93 -0.46 -3.27 -13.53
N ASP A 94 -1.60 -2.65 -13.30
CA ASP A 94 -1.91 -1.36 -13.89
C ASP A 94 -1.32 -0.27 -12.99
N PHE A 95 -0.18 0.27 -13.40
CA PHE A 95 0.51 1.29 -12.62
C PHE A 95 -0.35 2.53 -12.40
N GLU A 96 -1.08 2.97 -13.42
CA GLU A 96 -1.92 4.17 -13.30
C GLU A 96 -3.00 3.98 -12.24
N LYS A 97 -3.59 2.79 -12.19
CA LYS A 97 -4.58 2.46 -11.18
C LYS A 97 -3.96 2.43 -9.78
N LEU A 98 -2.79 1.82 -9.65
CA LEU A 98 -2.07 1.76 -8.37
C LEU A 98 -1.71 3.18 -7.88
N GLU A 99 -1.24 4.02 -8.78
CA GLU A 99 -0.90 5.39 -8.45
C GLU A 99 -2.13 6.18 -8.02
N ALA A 100 -3.25 6.01 -8.72
CA ALA A 100 -4.50 6.69 -8.37
C ALA A 100 -5.01 6.25 -7.00
N GLU A 101 -4.95 4.95 -6.71
CA GLU A 101 -5.34 4.41 -5.40
C GLU A 101 -4.46 4.98 -4.29
N MET A 102 -3.17 5.04 -4.52
CA MET A 102 -2.23 5.56 -3.54
C MET A 102 -2.42 7.06 -3.28
N ASN A 103 -2.66 7.83 -4.34
CA ASN A 103 -2.94 9.26 -4.21
C ASN A 103 -4.24 9.49 -3.46
N ALA A 104 -5.28 8.69 -3.73
CA ALA A 104 -6.55 8.76 -3.01
C ALA A 104 -6.35 8.45 -1.52
N GLN A 105 -5.55 7.45 -1.21
CA GLN A 105 -5.25 7.08 0.17
C GLN A 105 -4.48 8.20 0.89
N ARG A 106 -3.49 8.80 0.24
CA ARG A 106 -2.74 9.92 0.82
C ARG A 106 -3.66 11.11 1.09
N LYS A 107 -4.55 11.42 0.16
CA LYS A 107 -5.51 12.50 0.32
C LYS A 107 -6.44 12.24 1.49
N LEU A 108 -6.92 11.01 1.63
CA LEU A 108 -7.75 10.61 2.75
C LEU A 108 -7.01 10.77 4.08
N MET A 109 -5.77 10.30 4.15
CA MET A 109 -4.97 10.42 5.37
C MET A 109 -4.69 11.88 5.72
N ASP A 110 -4.43 12.71 4.73
CA ASP A 110 -4.25 14.15 4.94
C ASP A 110 -5.53 14.80 5.48
N ASN A 111 -6.68 14.39 4.97
CA ASN A 111 -7.96 14.90 5.44
C ASN A 111 -8.24 14.45 6.88
N ILE A 112 -7.93 13.20 7.21
CA ILE A 112 -8.07 12.68 8.58
C ILE A 112 -7.19 13.50 9.53
N ALA A 113 -5.98 13.85 9.11
CA ALA A 113 -5.07 14.64 9.93
C ALA A 113 -5.61 16.05 10.26
N LYS A 114 -6.55 16.56 9.46
CA LYS A 114 -7.19 17.85 9.69
C LYS A 114 -8.35 17.78 10.67
N LEU A 115 -8.81 16.60 11.01
CA LEU A 115 -9.88 16.43 11.99
C LEU A 115 -9.39 16.74 13.41
N SER A 116 -10.33 17.03 14.32
CA SER A 116 -9.97 17.21 15.72
C SER A 116 -9.41 15.89 16.30
N PRO A 117 -8.64 15.96 17.40
CA PRO A 117 -8.10 14.74 18.01
C PRO A 117 -9.16 13.70 18.36
N ARG A 118 -10.32 14.13 18.85
CA ARG A 118 -11.41 13.19 19.18
C ARG A 118 -12.02 12.57 17.94
N GLN A 119 -12.15 13.33 16.86
CA GLN A 119 -12.64 12.80 15.58
C GLN A 119 -11.65 11.81 14.99
N GLN A 120 -10.36 12.10 15.06
CA GLN A 120 -9.32 11.16 14.62
C GLN A 120 -9.37 9.87 15.43
N GLN A 121 -9.55 9.99 16.74
CA GLN A 121 -9.62 8.83 17.63
C GLN A 121 -10.78 7.90 17.28
N ILE A 122 -11.97 8.45 17.07
CA ILE A 122 -13.13 7.61 16.77
C ILE A 122 -13.01 6.94 15.40
N ILE A 123 -12.45 7.64 14.42
CA ILE A 123 -12.19 7.06 13.09
C ILE A 123 -11.19 5.90 13.21
N HIS A 124 -10.12 6.11 13.97
CA HIS A 124 -9.12 5.06 14.20
C HIS A 124 -9.72 3.83 14.89
N LEU A 125 -10.46 4.06 15.97
CA LEU A 125 -11.05 2.94 16.72
C LEU A 125 -12.04 2.13 15.90
N TYR A 126 -12.85 2.79 15.11
CA TYR A 126 -13.88 2.11 14.34
C TYR A 126 -13.32 1.43 13.08
N TYR A 127 -12.54 2.15 12.28
CA TYR A 127 -12.09 1.65 10.99
C TYR A 127 -10.77 0.87 11.04
N MET A 128 -9.83 1.29 11.88
CA MET A 128 -8.52 0.63 11.96
C MET A 128 -8.52 -0.52 12.96
N GLU A 129 -9.09 -0.32 14.15
CA GLU A 129 -9.13 -1.35 15.17
C GLU A 129 -10.40 -2.19 15.14
N GLN A 130 -11.35 -1.81 14.30
CA GLN A 130 -12.63 -2.52 14.12
C GLN A 130 -13.40 -2.70 15.44
N ARG A 131 -13.36 -1.66 16.28
CA ARG A 131 -14.08 -1.68 17.55
C ARG A 131 -15.58 -1.44 17.32
N LYS A 132 -16.41 -2.10 18.13
CA LYS A 132 -17.84 -1.87 18.13
C LYS A 132 -18.16 -0.59 18.92
N TYR A 133 -19.29 0.02 18.65
CA TYR A 133 -19.69 1.26 19.33
C TYR A 133 -19.69 1.13 20.84
N ASP A 134 -20.13 -0.01 21.39
CA ASP A 134 -20.10 -0.24 22.83
C ASP A 134 -18.69 -0.17 23.41
N GLU A 135 -17.73 -0.76 22.70
CA GLU A 135 -16.33 -0.70 23.11
C GLU A 135 -15.78 0.73 23.02
N ILE A 136 -16.17 1.46 21.97
CA ILE A 136 -15.75 2.86 21.80
C ILE A 136 -16.29 3.73 22.94
N CYS A 137 -17.53 3.49 23.36
CA CYS A 137 -18.09 4.18 24.53
C CYS A 137 -17.18 4.03 25.74
N ASN A 138 -16.75 2.81 26.01
CA ASN A 138 -15.89 2.52 27.16
C ASN A 138 -14.51 3.14 27.02
N ILE A 139 -13.92 3.05 25.83
CA ILE A 139 -12.58 3.58 25.58
C ILE A 139 -12.54 5.10 25.66
N MET A 140 -13.54 5.76 25.08
CA MET A 140 -13.58 7.22 25.02
C MET A 140 -14.29 7.85 26.24
N GLY A 141 -14.95 7.04 27.06
CA GLY A 141 -15.65 7.55 28.22
C GLY A 141 -16.88 8.39 27.90
N ILE A 142 -17.60 8.07 26.84
CA ILE A 142 -18.79 8.78 26.38
C ILE A 142 -19.93 7.79 26.18
N ASN A 143 -21.17 8.30 26.16
CA ASN A 143 -22.32 7.44 25.96
C ASN A 143 -22.52 7.10 24.48
N TYR A 144 -23.41 6.15 24.22
CA TYR A 144 -23.67 5.64 22.87
C TYR A 144 -24.11 6.74 21.89
N GLN A 145 -25.03 7.62 22.38
CA GLN A 145 -25.51 8.71 21.51
C GLN A 145 -24.37 9.67 21.13
N SER A 146 -23.46 9.94 22.07
CA SER A 146 -22.30 10.79 21.81
C SER A 146 -21.35 10.14 20.80
N VAL A 147 -21.17 8.82 20.87
CA VAL A 147 -20.38 8.08 19.89
C VAL A 147 -21.00 8.24 18.48
N ARG A 148 -22.31 8.04 18.38
CA ARG A 148 -23.02 8.19 17.10
C ARG A 148 -22.88 9.60 16.55
N ASN A 149 -23.08 10.60 17.40
CA ASN A 149 -22.98 12.00 16.97
C ASN A 149 -21.57 12.35 16.54
N LEU A 150 -20.57 11.91 17.28
CA LEU A 150 -19.16 12.17 16.95
C LEU A 150 -18.79 11.50 15.65
N MET A 151 -19.21 10.24 15.44
CA MET A 151 -18.97 9.52 14.19
C MET A 151 -19.62 10.25 13.02
N HIS A 152 -20.86 10.65 13.16
CA HIS A 152 -21.59 11.37 12.11
C HIS A 152 -20.86 12.66 11.71
N ARG A 153 -20.45 13.46 12.70
CA ARG A 153 -19.73 14.70 12.45
C ARG A 153 -18.38 14.45 11.77
N SER A 154 -17.69 13.40 12.22
CA SER A 154 -16.39 13.04 11.64
C SER A 154 -16.50 12.63 10.17
N ILE A 155 -17.46 11.76 9.85
CA ILE A 155 -17.71 11.33 8.49
C ILE A 155 -18.18 12.50 7.61
N THR A 156 -19.06 13.34 8.14
CA THR A 156 -19.56 14.52 7.41
C THR A 156 -18.41 15.46 7.07
N SER A 157 -17.49 15.70 8.03
CA SER A 157 -16.32 16.54 7.78
C SER A 157 -15.42 15.95 6.69
N LEU A 158 -15.17 14.63 6.74
CA LEU A 158 -14.36 13.97 5.71
C LEU A 158 -15.01 14.08 4.33
N ARG A 159 -16.33 13.89 4.25
CA ARG A 159 -17.03 14.03 2.97
C ARG A 159 -16.92 15.44 2.38
N LYS A 160 -17.03 16.44 3.22
CA LYS A 160 -16.85 17.83 2.77
C LYS A 160 -15.45 18.09 2.23
N MET A 161 -14.43 17.57 2.90
CA MET A 161 -13.06 17.70 2.45
C MET A 161 -12.81 16.98 1.12
N ALA A 162 -13.48 15.84 0.91
CA ALA A 162 -13.31 15.06 -0.31
C ALA A 162 -13.88 15.78 -1.54
N ILE A 163 -14.88 16.66 -1.35
CA ILE A 163 -15.53 17.40 -2.43
C ILE A 163 -14.69 18.60 -2.87
N THR A 164 -13.86 19.11 -1.99
CA THR A 164 -12.97 20.22 -2.32
C THR A 164 -11.60 19.67 -2.80
#